data_e56e15e81f28a5c35547b4116f52d768
#
_entry.id   e56e15e81f28a5c35547b4116f52d768
#
_cell.length_a   1.000
_cell.length_b   1.000
_cell.length_c   1.000
_cell.angle_alpha   90.00
_cell.angle_beta   90.00
_cell.angle_gamma   90.00
#
_symmetry.space_group_name_H-M   'P 1'
#
loop_
_entity.id
_entity.type
_entity.pdbx_description
1 polymer ?
#
loop_
_entity_poly.entity_id
_entity_poly.type
_entity_poly.pdbx_seq_one_letter_code
_entity_poly.pdbx_strand_id
1 'polypeptide(L)'
;IMLSNYYADESNGYPSIMNVESFVDFILLQELAKNVDAYRLSTYIFKDKESVDNRLTAGPIWDFNHGFGNCDYGETWETDNWLLEYNPEGGDQMAFWWELLWQDENFQLKAAQRYTELRSTVFSEENINSIIDSSVLYLGDAIERNFLKWPILGNYVWPNYYVFETYEEEIEYLKSWTQERLNWMDNEILLLSTKQNFKSNLDFSLVRTYPNPFNPKINFSFEVHKPGIVGLNIYDLSGREIKKITKSFYQPGLAKMSWFADDKNGNNVVTGTYIYELIYNQNIERGKIVYLK
;
A
#
# COMPACT_ATOMS: atom_id res chain seq x y z
N ILE A 1 18.43 1.66 -2.07
CA ILE A 1 17.58 0.48 -1.84
C ILE A 1 16.21 0.71 -2.46
N MET A 2 15.44 1.71 -2.05
CA MET A 2 14.07 1.97 -2.55
C MET A 2 13.96 2.13 -4.08
N LEU A 3 14.99 2.59 -4.76
CA LEU A 3 15.03 2.73 -6.24
C LEU A 3 15.53 1.45 -6.95
N SER A 4 15.85 0.39 -6.23
CA SER A 4 16.29 -0.87 -6.83
C SER A 4 15.08 -1.77 -7.15
N ASN A 5 15.26 -2.66 -8.14
CA ASN A 5 14.27 -3.70 -8.45
C ASN A 5 14.05 -4.73 -7.33
N TYR A 6 14.84 -4.64 -6.25
CA TYR A 6 14.84 -5.54 -5.10
C TYR A 6 14.47 -4.78 -3.82
N TYR A 7 13.80 -3.65 -3.94
CA TYR A 7 13.50 -2.78 -2.78
C TYR A 7 12.69 -3.50 -1.68
N ALA A 8 11.87 -4.48 -2.05
CA ALA A 8 11.03 -5.27 -1.14
C ALA A 8 11.65 -6.64 -0.75
N ASP A 9 12.91 -6.93 -1.15
CA ASP A 9 13.61 -8.16 -0.75
C ASP A 9 13.87 -8.14 0.76
N GLU A 10 13.54 -9.23 1.46
CA GLU A 10 13.64 -9.29 2.92
C GLU A 10 15.07 -9.12 3.45
N SER A 11 16.07 -9.57 2.70
CA SER A 11 17.47 -9.55 3.13
C SER A 11 18.24 -8.32 2.70
N ASN A 12 17.88 -7.71 1.56
CA ASN A 12 18.62 -6.63 0.91
C ASN A 12 17.74 -5.40 0.60
N GLY A 13 16.44 -5.52 0.77
CA GLY A 13 15.46 -4.47 0.56
C GLY A 13 15.18 -3.64 1.82
N TYR A 14 14.10 -2.87 1.79
CA TYR A 14 13.69 -2.03 2.92
C TYR A 14 13.44 -2.83 4.21
N PRO A 15 12.94 -4.10 4.20
CA PRO A 15 12.71 -4.84 5.44
C PRO A 15 13.97 -5.06 6.26
N SER A 16 15.14 -5.09 5.61
CA SER A 16 16.43 -5.26 6.30
C SER A 16 16.94 -4.01 7.04
N ILE A 17 16.42 -2.81 6.67
CA ILE A 17 16.87 -1.52 7.20
C ILE A 17 15.78 -0.71 7.89
N MET A 18 14.52 -1.12 7.78
CA MET A 18 13.36 -0.44 8.37
C MET A 18 12.65 -1.38 9.35
N ASN A 19 12.23 -0.84 10.48
CA ASN A 19 11.30 -1.50 11.38
C ASN A 19 9.90 -1.43 10.76
N VAL A 20 9.57 -2.43 9.94
CA VAL A 20 8.37 -2.45 9.10
C VAL A 20 7.10 -2.25 9.93
N GLU A 21 7.04 -2.86 11.12
CA GLU A 21 5.91 -2.76 12.02
C GLU A 21 5.63 -1.31 12.45
N SER A 22 6.69 -0.54 12.72
CA SER A 22 6.54 0.88 13.08
C SER A 22 6.02 1.73 11.92
N PHE A 23 6.42 1.41 10.68
CA PHE A 23 5.92 2.10 9.49
C PHE A 23 4.48 1.72 9.18
N VAL A 24 4.09 0.47 9.43
CA VAL A 24 2.70 0.01 9.33
C VAL A 24 1.82 0.76 10.34
N ASP A 25 2.21 0.79 11.61
CA ASP A 25 1.45 1.49 12.67
C ASP A 25 1.36 2.99 12.37
N PHE A 26 2.46 3.60 11.89
CA PHE A 26 2.48 5.01 11.51
C PHE A 26 1.49 5.30 10.37
N ILE A 27 1.56 4.54 9.28
CA ILE A 27 0.66 4.70 8.13
C ILE A 27 -0.80 4.51 8.56
N LEU A 28 -1.14 3.44 9.28
CA LEU A 28 -2.50 3.18 9.69
C LEU A 28 -3.09 4.31 10.55
N LEU A 29 -2.30 4.92 11.43
CA LEU A 29 -2.78 6.03 12.23
C LEU A 29 -2.89 7.32 11.43
N GLN A 30 -1.92 7.61 10.54
CA GLN A 30 -1.98 8.79 9.67
C GLN A 30 -3.15 8.70 8.68
N GLU A 31 -3.42 7.51 8.14
CA GLU A 31 -4.57 7.27 7.27
C GLU A 31 -5.91 7.35 8.03
N LEU A 32 -5.98 6.85 9.27
CA LEU A 32 -7.17 7.01 10.10
C LEU A 32 -7.47 8.50 10.33
N ALA A 33 -6.47 9.27 10.70
CA ALA A 33 -6.63 10.69 10.95
C ALA A 33 -6.74 11.52 9.66
N LYS A 34 -6.32 10.98 8.52
CA LYS A 34 -6.15 11.70 7.25
C LYS A 34 -5.44 13.04 7.47
N ASN A 35 -4.33 13.00 8.22
CA ASN A 35 -3.55 14.18 8.58
C ASN A 35 -2.81 14.71 7.35
N VAL A 36 -3.18 15.89 6.88
CA VAL A 36 -2.68 16.47 5.63
C VAL A 36 -1.15 16.62 5.56
N ASP A 37 -0.51 16.73 6.71
CA ASP A 37 0.94 16.87 6.83
C ASP A 37 1.68 15.54 7.10
N ALA A 38 0.95 14.43 7.09
CA ALA A 38 1.41 13.12 7.52
C ALA A 38 2.74 12.67 6.92
N TYR A 39 2.91 12.79 5.61
CA TYR A 39 4.02 12.17 4.87
C TYR A 39 5.06 13.17 4.37
N ARG A 40 4.97 14.42 4.81
CA ARG A 40 5.82 15.52 4.35
C ARG A 40 6.38 16.42 5.45
N LEU A 41 5.56 16.86 6.42
CA LEU A 41 5.95 17.83 7.46
C LEU A 41 5.91 17.22 8.86
N SER A 42 4.78 16.61 9.25
CA SER A 42 4.57 16.04 10.59
C SER A 42 5.06 14.59 10.67
N THR A 43 6.23 14.32 10.10
CA THR A 43 6.84 12.99 10.02
C THR A 43 8.23 12.97 10.63
N TYR A 44 8.41 12.09 11.61
CA TYR A 44 9.70 11.79 12.20
C TYR A 44 10.11 10.36 11.93
N ILE A 45 11.39 10.18 11.66
CA ILE A 45 12.02 8.88 11.51
C ILE A 45 13.32 8.94 12.31
N PHE A 46 13.55 7.95 13.13
CA PHE A 46 14.78 7.85 13.90
C PHE A 46 15.45 6.50 13.73
N LYS A 47 16.71 6.42 14.12
CA LYS A 47 17.48 5.19 14.23
C LYS A 47 18.09 5.15 15.61
N ASP A 48 17.85 4.06 16.33
CA ASP A 48 18.45 3.84 17.62
C ASP A 48 19.91 3.36 17.45
N LYS A 49 20.61 3.21 18.57
CA LYS A 49 21.94 2.62 18.57
C LYS A 49 21.89 1.14 18.19
N GLU A 50 22.95 0.65 17.57
CA GLU A 50 23.04 -0.74 17.06
C GLU A 50 22.74 -1.82 18.11
N SER A 51 23.01 -1.55 19.38
CA SER A 51 22.75 -2.49 20.48
C SER A 51 21.26 -2.62 20.85
N VAL A 52 20.37 -1.76 20.30
CA VAL A 52 18.92 -1.78 20.54
C VAL A 52 18.22 -2.21 19.27
N ASP A 53 18.18 -1.35 18.25
CA ASP A 53 17.69 -1.64 16.91
C ASP A 53 18.40 -0.72 15.91
N ASN A 54 19.11 -1.30 14.94
CA ASN A 54 19.82 -0.50 13.94
C ASN A 54 18.97 -0.16 12.72
N ARG A 55 17.67 -0.47 12.76
CA ARG A 55 16.72 -0.15 11.69
C ARG A 55 16.10 1.23 11.89
N LEU A 56 15.68 1.83 10.78
CA LEU A 56 14.87 3.05 10.78
C LEU A 56 13.50 2.78 11.36
N THR A 57 13.07 3.62 12.30
CA THR A 57 11.76 3.50 12.98
C THR A 57 10.94 4.74 12.70
N ALA A 58 9.68 4.59 12.27
CA ALA A 58 8.76 5.71 12.12
C ALA A 58 8.20 6.15 13.46
N GLY A 59 8.15 7.47 13.69
CA GLY A 59 7.69 8.09 14.93
C GLY A 59 8.74 9.03 15.53
N PRO A 60 8.41 9.72 16.64
CA PRO A 60 7.11 9.71 17.32
C PRO A 60 5.99 10.33 16.48
N ILE A 61 4.76 10.06 16.86
CA ILE A 61 3.56 10.66 16.28
C ILE A 61 3.48 12.12 16.72
N TRP A 62 3.17 13.01 15.76
CA TRP A 62 3.21 14.44 15.99
C TRP A 62 2.18 15.19 15.16
N ASP A 63 1.55 16.22 15.75
CA ASP A 63 0.86 17.31 15.09
C ASP A 63 -0.37 16.90 14.26
N PHE A 64 -1.41 16.43 14.95
CA PHE A 64 -2.65 15.94 14.34
C PHE A 64 -3.78 16.96 14.27
N ASN A 65 -3.49 18.26 14.53
CA ASN A 65 -4.49 19.33 14.52
C ASN A 65 -5.13 19.55 13.12
N HIS A 66 -4.46 19.15 12.06
CA HIS A 66 -4.96 19.19 10.68
C HIS A 66 -5.49 17.84 10.18
N GLY A 67 -5.81 16.93 11.08
CA GLY A 67 -6.44 15.65 10.80
C GLY A 67 -7.92 15.63 11.17
N PHE A 68 -8.54 14.44 11.03
CA PHE A 68 -9.92 14.15 11.41
C PHE A 68 -10.95 15.06 10.75
N GLY A 69 -10.73 15.39 9.47
CA GLY A 69 -11.63 16.22 8.68
C GLY A 69 -11.58 17.71 8.99
N ASN A 70 -10.64 18.16 9.83
CA ASN A 70 -10.58 19.56 10.26
C ASN A 70 -10.05 20.53 9.19
N CYS A 71 -9.31 20.04 8.19
CA CYS A 71 -8.56 20.90 7.26
C CYS A 71 -9.37 21.19 5.98
N ASP A 72 -9.36 22.43 5.48
CA ASP A 72 -10.06 22.89 4.28
C ASP A 72 -9.23 22.76 2.99
N TYR A 73 -8.12 22.02 3.04
CA TYR A 73 -7.26 21.71 1.89
C TYR A 73 -6.81 20.25 1.92
N GLY A 74 -6.33 19.77 0.75
CA GLY A 74 -5.86 18.39 0.63
C GLY A 74 -6.97 17.34 0.67
N GLU A 75 -8.24 17.74 0.48
CA GLU A 75 -9.41 16.85 0.52
C GLU A 75 -9.50 15.99 1.79
N THR A 76 -8.92 16.50 2.91
CA THR A 76 -8.85 15.72 4.15
C THR A 76 -10.15 15.75 4.96
N TRP A 77 -11.12 16.58 4.55
CA TRP A 77 -12.48 16.54 5.06
C TRP A 77 -13.32 15.36 4.52
N GLU A 78 -12.93 14.83 3.35
CA GLU A 78 -13.56 13.62 2.80
C GLU A 78 -13.11 12.39 3.58
N THR A 79 -14.03 11.47 3.82
CA THR A 79 -13.73 10.25 4.60
C THR A 79 -13.20 9.09 3.76
N ASP A 80 -13.20 9.23 2.44
CA ASP A 80 -12.70 8.25 1.47
C ASP A 80 -11.25 8.51 1.05
N ASN A 81 -10.72 7.69 0.15
CA ASN A 81 -9.38 7.73 -0.45
C ASN A 81 -8.22 7.61 0.57
N TRP A 82 -7.13 6.99 0.12
CA TRP A 82 -5.87 6.95 0.87
C TRP A 82 -5.12 8.28 0.70
N LEU A 83 -4.68 8.88 1.79
CA LEU A 83 -3.85 10.08 1.74
C LEU A 83 -2.50 9.82 1.07
N LEU A 84 -1.97 8.60 1.20
CA LEU A 84 -0.77 8.13 0.50
C LEU A 84 -0.88 8.22 -1.02
N GLU A 85 -2.10 8.14 -1.58
CA GLU A 85 -2.37 8.21 -3.02
C GLU A 85 -2.69 9.63 -3.47
N TYR A 86 -2.88 10.56 -2.52
CA TYR A 86 -3.16 11.95 -2.81
C TYR A 86 -1.88 12.66 -3.25
N ASN A 87 -1.79 12.97 -4.55
CA ASN A 87 -0.72 13.79 -5.10
C ASN A 87 -1.30 15.11 -5.60
N PRO A 88 -1.23 16.20 -4.80
CA PRO A 88 -1.74 17.50 -5.22
C PRO A 88 -0.98 17.99 -6.45
N GLU A 89 -1.69 18.54 -7.43
CA GLU A 89 -1.13 19.06 -8.68
C GLU A 89 0.12 19.94 -8.42
N GLY A 90 1.27 19.44 -8.85
CA GLY A 90 2.52 20.21 -8.90
C GLY A 90 3.39 20.20 -7.65
N GLY A 91 3.17 19.32 -6.69
CA GLY A 91 4.00 19.27 -5.49
C GLY A 91 4.59 17.91 -5.18
N ASP A 92 5.86 17.68 -5.52
CA ASP A 92 6.70 16.59 -5.00
C ASP A 92 6.98 16.78 -3.49
N GLN A 93 5.93 16.99 -2.68
CA GLN A 93 6.12 17.26 -1.25
C GLN A 93 6.18 15.99 -0.42
N MET A 94 5.56 14.91 -0.91
CA MET A 94 5.61 13.60 -0.27
C MET A 94 6.86 12.84 -0.73
N ALA A 95 7.60 12.24 0.20
CA ALA A 95 8.75 11.43 -0.17
C ALA A 95 8.29 10.18 -0.95
N PHE A 96 8.84 9.97 -2.14
CA PHE A 96 8.45 8.92 -3.11
C PHE A 96 8.41 7.50 -2.53
N TRP A 97 9.15 7.24 -1.50
CA TRP A 97 9.27 5.90 -0.90
C TRP A 97 8.05 5.51 -0.04
N TRP A 98 7.19 6.45 0.37
CA TRP A 98 5.92 6.12 1.03
C TRP A 98 4.98 5.38 0.07
N GLU A 99 4.85 5.90 -1.15
CA GLU A 99 4.06 5.27 -2.20
C GLU A 99 4.62 3.88 -2.55
N LEU A 100 5.95 3.74 -2.65
CA LEU A 100 6.59 2.46 -2.93
C LEU A 100 6.36 1.41 -1.82
N LEU A 101 6.34 1.82 -0.55
CA LEU A 101 5.96 0.93 0.55
C LEU A 101 4.51 0.44 0.37
N TRP A 102 3.60 1.36 0.05
CA TRP A 102 2.19 1.03 -0.14
C TRP A 102 1.93 0.19 -1.40
N GLN A 103 2.79 0.24 -2.40
CA GLN A 103 2.72 -0.62 -3.58
C GLN A 103 3.23 -2.05 -3.34
N ASP A 104 3.97 -2.29 -2.26
CA ASP A 104 4.41 -3.64 -1.92
C ASP A 104 3.28 -4.45 -1.27
N GLU A 105 2.91 -5.55 -1.92
CA GLU A 105 1.83 -6.43 -1.47
C GLU A 105 2.08 -7.05 -0.09
N ASN A 106 3.35 -7.34 0.26
CA ASN A 106 3.68 -7.87 1.58
C ASN A 106 3.50 -6.79 2.67
N PHE A 107 3.82 -5.54 2.34
CA PHE A 107 3.57 -4.41 3.23
C PHE A 107 2.06 -4.20 3.43
N GLN A 108 1.27 -4.21 2.34
CA GLN A 108 -0.18 -4.10 2.40
C GLN A 108 -0.81 -5.23 3.23
N LEU A 109 -0.30 -6.46 3.10
CA LEU A 109 -0.79 -7.59 3.89
C LEU A 109 -0.54 -7.40 5.39
N LYS A 110 0.67 -6.97 5.76
CA LYS A 110 1.02 -6.64 7.15
C LYS A 110 0.13 -5.52 7.67
N ALA A 111 -0.10 -4.48 6.87
CA ALA A 111 -0.99 -3.38 7.22
C ALA A 111 -2.44 -3.86 7.41
N ALA A 112 -2.96 -4.72 6.54
CA ALA A 112 -4.30 -5.28 6.66
C ALA A 112 -4.46 -6.17 7.91
N GLN A 113 -3.48 -7.02 8.21
CA GLN A 113 -3.47 -7.85 9.42
C GLN A 113 -3.45 -6.97 10.67
N ARG A 114 -2.54 -6.00 10.71
CA ARG A 114 -2.40 -5.08 11.83
C ARG A 114 -3.63 -4.20 12.03
N TYR A 115 -4.22 -3.69 10.96
CA TYR A 115 -5.47 -2.95 11.02
C TYR A 115 -6.59 -3.77 11.65
N THR A 116 -6.72 -5.05 11.26
CA THR A 116 -7.73 -5.94 11.84
C THR A 116 -7.55 -6.12 13.35
N GLU A 117 -6.32 -6.25 13.83
CA GLU A 117 -6.00 -6.27 15.26
C GLU A 117 -6.38 -4.95 15.95
N LEU A 118 -5.97 -3.83 15.37
CA LEU A 118 -6.26 -2.49 15.91
C LEU A 118 -7.77 -2.22 15.91
N ARG A 119 -8.48 -2.61 14.86
CA ARG A 119 -9.93 -2.40 14.71
C ARG A 119 -10.73 -3.16 15.77
N SER A 120 -10.23 -4.30 16.23
CA SER A 120 -10.83 -5.07 17.33
C SER A 120 -10.47 -4.53 18.73
N THR A 121 -9.60 -3.53 18.83
CA THR A 121 -9.07 -3.01 20.09
C THR A 121 -9.05 -1.48 20.10
N VAL A 122 -7.88 -0.87 19.85
CA VAL A 122 -7.68 0.58 20.01
C VAL A 122 -8.39 1.44 18.96
N PHE A 123 -8.65 0.89 17.77
CA PHE A 123 -9.45 1.54 16.71
C PHE A 123 -10.93 1.13 16.75
N SER A 124 -11.39 0.44 17.81
CA SER A 124 -12.82 0.22 17.96
C SER A 124 -13.55 1.53 18.21
N GLU A 125 -14.77 1.66 17.66
CA GLU A 125 -15.61 2.84 17.85
C GLU A 125 -15.83 3.15 19.33
N GLU A 126 -16.09 2.10 20.12
CA GLU A 126 -16.29 2.22 21.57
C GLU A 126 -15.05 2.84 22.26
N ASN A 127 -13.84 2.35 21.93
CA ASN A 127 -12.61 2.86 22.53
C ASN A 127 -12.32 4.29 22.13
N ILE A 128 -12.46 4.62 20.82
CA ILE A 128 -12.22 5.99 20.32
C ILE A 128 -13.22 6.97 20.96
N ASN A 129 -14.50 6.64 20.97
CA ASN A 129 -15.52 7.49 21.60
C ASN A 129 -15.26 7.63 23.10
N SER A 130 -14.84 6.58 23.79
CA SER A 130 -14.46 6.64 25.21
C SER A 130 -13.27 7.58 25.46
N ILE A 131 -12.27 7.59 24.57
CA ILE A 131 -11.12 8.52 24.65
C ILE A 131 -11.61 9.96 24.46
N ILE A 132 -12.45 10.22 23.46
CA ILE A 132 -12.99 11.55 23.21
C ILE A 132 -13.81 12.03 24.41
N ASP A 133 -14.77 11.22 24.87
CA ASP A 133 -15.66 11.57 25.97
C ASP A 133 -14.92 11.80 27.29
N SER A 134 -13.93 10.94 27.59
CA SER A 134 -13.11 11.12 28.78
C SER A 134 -12.23 12.37 28.70
N SER A 135 -11.78 12.74 27.51
CA SER A 135 -11.00 13.96 27.27
C SER A 135 -11.87 15.22 27.48
N VAL A 136 -13.08 15.21 26.94
CA VAL A 136 -14.07 16.29 27.15
C VAL A 136 -14.42 16.43 28.63
N LEU A 137 -14.68 15.31 29.31
CA LEU A 137 -14.95 15.30 30.76
C LEU A 137 -13.75 15.85 31.58
N TYR A 138 -12.52 15.49 31.20
CA TYR A 138 -11.31 15.98 31.84
C TYR A 138 -11.10 17.48 31.67
N LEU A 139 -11.42 18.01 30.48
CA LEU A 139 -11.35 19.45 30.22
C LEU A 139 -12.35 20.26 31.05
N GLY A 140 -13.56 19.76 31.23
CA GLY A 140 -14.61 20.38 32.07
C GLY A 140 -14.74 21.88 31.83
N ASP A 141 -14.78 22.69 32.89
CA ASP A 141 -14.93 24.15 32.81
C ASP A 141 -13.81 24.87 32.00
N ALA A 142 -12.73 24.18 31.65
CA ALA A 142 -11.68 24.78 30.82
C ALA A 142 -12.20 25.06 29.40
N ILE A 143 -13.19 24.31 28.92
CA ILE A 143 -13.84 24.48 27.61
C ILE A 143 -14.48 25.87 27.56
N GLU A 144 -15.34 26.19 28.52
CA GLU A 144 -16.02 27.48 28.60
C GLU A 144 -15.00 28.63 28.69
N ARG A 145 -14.01 28.52 29.58
CA ARG A 145 -12.95 29.54 29.73
C ARG A 145 -12.16 29.75 28.44
N ASN A 146 -11.92 28.69 27.66
CA ASN A 146 -11.24 28.78 26.38
C ASN A 146 -12.02 29.63 25.38
N PHE A 147 -13.31 29.36 25.21
CA PHE A 147 -14.14 30.06 24.22
C PHE A 147 -14.57 31.45 24.69
N LEU A 148 -14.58 31.72 25.99
CA LEU A 148 -14.65 33.10 26.52
C LEU A 148 -13.40 33.92 26.19
N LYS A 149 -12.23 33.27 26.17
CA LYS A 149 -10.96 33.93 25.84
C LYS A 149 -10.76 34.10 24.35
N TRP A 150 -11.11 33.08 23.58
CA TRP A 150 -11.02 33.04 22.13
C TRP A 150 -12.37 32.64 21.53
N PRO A 151 -13.23 33.64 21.21
CA PRO A 151 -14.60 33.40 20.71
C PRO A 151 -14.54 33.02 19.23
N ILE A 152 -14.13 31.79 18.95
CA ILE A 152 -13.99 31.27 17.59
C ILE A 152 -15.18 30.43 17.12
N LEU A 153 -16.02 29.93 18.02
CA LEU A 153 -17.24 29.20 17.65
C LEU A 153 -18.14 30.10 16.80
N GLY A 154 -18.71 29.52 15.74
CA GLY A 154 -19.50 30.24 14.75
C GLY A 154 -18.65 31.11 13.78
N ASN A 155 -17.34 31.11 13.87
CA ASN A 155 -16.47 31.91 13.03
C ASN A 155 -15.42 31.03 12.31
N TYR A 156 -15.24 31.31 11.02
CA TYR A 156 -14.17 30.63 10.28
C TYR A 156 -12.79 31.01 10.84
N VAL A 157 -12.03 30.00 11.16
CA VAL A 157 -10.60 30.10 11.51
C VAL A 157 -9.83 29.19 10.60
N TRP A 158 -8.93 29.74 9.80
CA TRP A 158 -8.10 28.94 8.90
C TRP A 158 -7.27 27.90 9.68
N PRO A 159 -7.20 26.65 9.27
CA PRO A 159 -7.75 26.05 8.05
C PRO A 159 -9.00 25.18 8.30
N ASN A 160 -9.89 25.52 9.21
CA ASN A 160 -11.06 24.71 9.54
C ASN A 160 -12.01 24.60 8.33
N TYR A 161 -12.33 23.37 7.92
CA TYR A 161 -13.30 23.13 6.83
C TYR A 161 -14.73 23.44 7.28
N TYR A 162 -15.11 22.92 8.44
CA TYR A 162 -16.43 23.18 9.02
C TYR A 162 -16.36 24.29 10.08
N VAL A 163 -17.47 24.96 10.26
CA VAL A 163 -17.66 26.00 11.28
C VAL A 163 -18.93 25.66 12.05
N PHE A 164 -18.78 25.32 13.31
CA PHE A 164 -19.88 24.96 14.20
C PHE A 164 -20.13 26.04 15.22
N GLU A 165 -21.40 26.17 15.65
CA GLU A 165 -21.83 27.20 16.61
C GLU A 165 -21.49 26.80 18.05
N THR A 166 -21.38 25.50 18.34
CA THR A 166 -21.16 24.97 19.69
C THR A 166 -19.99 23.97 19.71
N TYR A 167 -19.40 23.80 20.89
CA TYR A 167 -18.36 22.82 21.11
C TYR A 167 -18.88 21.38 21.02
N GLU A 168 -20.11 21.16 21.39
CA GLU A 168 -20.79 19.87 21.27
C GLU A 168 -20.88 19.43 19.82
N GLU A 169 -21.21 20.34 18.89
CA GLU A 169 -21.26 20.06 17.44
C GLU A 169 -19.86 19.70 16.90
N GLU A 170 -18.78 20.36 17.38
CA GLU A 170 -17.39 20.01 17.05
C GLU A 170 -17.07 18.57 17.47
N ILE A 171 -17.50 18.16 18.67
CA ILE A 171 -17.27 16.79 19.18
C ILE A 171 -18.11 15.75 18.43
N GLU A 172 -19.37 16.06 18.09
CA GLU A 172 -20.21 15.17 17.30
C GLU A 172 -19.63 14.97 15.88
N TYR A 173 -19.13 16.05 15.27
CA TYR A 173 -18.47 15.98 13.99
C TYR A 173 -17.21 15.09 14.06
N LEU A 174 -16.33 15.31 15.04
CA LEU A 174 -15.13 14.49 15.22
C LEU A 174 -15.47 12.99 15.32
N LYS A 175 -16.50 12.63 16.08
CA LYS A 175 -16.95 11.25 16.23
C LYS A 175 -17.53 10.68 14.92
N SER A 176 -18.44 11.43 14.28
CA SER A 176 -19.10 10.97 13.05
C SER A 176 -18.11 10.83 11.90
N TRP A 177 -17.23 11.82 11.69
CA TRP A 177 -16.19 11.77 10.68
C TRP A 177 -15.27 10.56 10.89
N THR A 178 -14.81 10.35 12.12
CA THR A 178 -13.93 9.21 12.46
C THR A 178 -14.61 7.87 12.20
N GLN A 179 -15.90 7.75 12.51
CA GLN A 179 -16.68 6.55 12.25
C GLN A 179 -16.84 6.29 10.75
N GLU A 180 -17.15 7.30 9.97
CA GLU A 180 -17.27 7.19 8.51
C GLU A 180 -15.93 6.79 7.88
N ARG A 181 -14.84 7.38 8.36
CA ARG A 181 -13.47 7.04 7.94
C ARG A 181 -13.13 5.57 8.23
N LEU A 182 -13.43 5.11 9.42
CA LEU A 182 -13.24 3.70 9.80
C LEU A 182 -14.07 2.76 8.92
N ASN A 183 -15.32 3.09 8.63
CA ASN A 183 -16.18 2.30 7.75
C ASN A 183 -15.61 2.19 6.33
N TRP A 184 -15.06 3.27 5.81
CA TRP A 184 -14.39 3.27 4.52
C TRP A 184 -13.12 2.42 4.55
N MET A 185 -12.26 2.59 5.56
CA MET A 185 -11.05 1.79 5.75
C MET A 185 -11.35 0.30 5.93
N ASP A 186 -12.41 -0.06 6.64
CA ASP A 186 -12.87 -1.45 6.80
C ASP A 186 -13.10 -2.12 5.43
N ASN A 187 -13.76 -1.41 4.50
CA ASN A 187 -14.02 -1.90 3.16
C ASN A 187 -12.73 -2.03 2.32
N GLU A 188 -11.86 -1.02 2.33
CA GLU A 188 -10.62 -1.03 1.57
C GLU A 188 -9.65 -2.11 2.06
N ILE A 189 -9.50 -2.28 3.36
CA ILE A 189 -8.67 -3.33 3.96
C ILE A 189 -9.22 -4.73 3.65
N LEU A 190 -10.54 -4.89 3.62
CA LEU A 190 -11.17 -6.14 3.17
C LEU A 190 -10.83 -6.45 1.71
N LEU A 191 -10.84 -5.43 0.83
CA LEU A 191 -10.45 -5.59 -0.57
C LEU A 191 -8.97 -5.98 -0.72
N LEU A 192 -8.06 -5.37 0.04
CA LEU A 192 -6.65 -5.76 0.08
C LEU A 192 -6.48 -7.21 0.52
N SER A 193 -7.16 -7.61 1.59
CA SER A 193 -7.11 -8.99 2.12
C SER A 193 -7.68 -10.01 1.13
N THR A 194 -8.75 -9.67 0.40
CA THR A 194 -9.36 -10.57 -0.58
C THR A 194 -8.51 -10.71 -1.84
N LYS A 195 -7.91 -9.64 -2.35
CA LYS A 195 -6.95 -9.71 -3.48
C LYS A 195 -5.81 -10.70 -3.17
N GLN A 196 -5.33 -10.70 -1.95
CA GLN A 196 -4.25 -11.59 -1.50
C GLN A 196 -4.73 -13.04 -1.30
N ASN A 197 -5.93 -13.25 -0.75
CA ASN A 197 -6.51 -14.60 -0.63
C ASN A 197 -6.73 -15.25 -2.00
N PHE A 198 -7.05 -14.47 -3.04
CA PHE A 198 -7.07 -14.97 -4.41
C PHE A 198 -5.67 -15.36 -4.90
N LYS A 199 -4.62 -14.59 -4.58
CA LYS A 199 -3.22 -14.90 -4.93
C LYS A 199 -2.66 -16.07 -4.10
N SER A 200 -2.92 -16.12 -2.80
CA SER A 200 -2.45 -17.20 -1.93
C SER A 200 -3.08 -18.57 -2.23
N ASN A 201 -4.22 -18.60 -2.91
CA ASN A 201 -4.83 -19.81 -3.45
C ASN A 201 -4.27 -20.20 -4.84
N LEU A 202 -3.43 -19.37 -5.46
CA LEU A 202 -2.70 -19.74 -6.65
C LEU A 202 -1.49 -20.60 -6.25
N ASP A 203 -1.37 -21.78 -6.82
CA ASP A 203 -0.23 -22.66 -6.58
C ASP A 203 1.07 -22.08 -7.18
N PHE A 204 0.96 -21.00 -7.98
CA PHE A 204 2.06 -20.26 -8.55
C PHE A 204 1.61 -18.84 -8.99
N SER A 205 2.56 -17.92 -9.17
CA SER A 205 2.32 -16.57 -9.71
C SER A 205 3.48 -16.10 -10.59
N LEU A 206 3.17 -15.38 -11.68
CA LEU A 206 4.19 -14.70 -12.48
C LEU A 206 4.62 -13.42 -11.75
N VAL A 207 5.92 -13.29 -11.50
CA VAL A 207 6.48 -12.09 -10.89
C VAL A 207 6.72 -11.01 -11.94
N ARG A 208 7.39 -11.36 -13.06
CA ARG A 208 7.66 -10.42 -14.17
C ARG A 208 8.19 -11.09 -15.43
N THR A 209 8.07 -10.38 -16.55
CA THR A 209 8.75 -10.68 -17.82
C THR A 209 9.74 -9.57 -18.15
N TYR A 210 11.01 -9.91 -18.37
CA TYR A 210 12.05 -8.89 -18.64
C TYR A 210 13.24 -9.41 -19.45
N PRO A 211 13.87 -8.53 -20.24
CA PRO A 211 13.39 -7.22 -20.66
C PRO A 211 12.13 -7.34 -21.52
N ASN A 212 11.30 -6.32 -21.57
CA ASN A 212 10.17 -6.22 -22.50
C ASN A 212 9.99 -4.73 -22.87
N PRO A 213 10.27 -4.30 -24.11
CA PRO A 213 10.70 -5.10 -25.26
C PRO A 213 12.05 -5.80 -25.08
N PHE A 214 12.29 -6.92 -25.82
CA PHE A 214 13.48 -7.75 -25.68
C PHE A 214 14.22 -8.03 -27.01
N ASN A 215 15.53 -8.37 -26.91
CA ASN A 215 16.37 -8.81 -28.02
C ASN A 215 17.61 -9.55 -27.50
N PRO A 216 17.90 -10.78 -27.93
CA PRO A 216 16.95 -11.77 -28.45
C PRO A 216 16.28 -12.58 -27.34
N LYS A 217 16.63 -12.31 -26.05
CA LYS A 217 16.26 -13.12 -24.89
C LYS A 217 15.30 -12.38 -23.97
N ILE A 218 14.21 -13.05 -23.61
CA ILE A 218 13.31 -12.63 -22.53
C ILE A 218 13.30 -13.68 -21.41
N ASN A 219 13.19 -13.22 -20.16
CA ASN A 219 13.04 -14.06 -18.98
C ASN A 219 11.64 -13.93 -18.41
N PHE A 220 11.09 -15.05 -17.98
CA PHE A 220 9.85 -15.17 -17.24
C PHE A 220 10.22 -15.59 -15.82
N SER A 221 10.13 -14.65 -14.87
CA SER A 221 10.36 -14.91 -13.46
C SER A 221 9.03 -15.18 -12.80
N PHE A 222 8.90 -16.29 -12.08
CA PHE A 222 7.68 -16.72 -11.41
C PHE A 222 7.99 -17.33 -10.05
N GLU A 223 7.03 -17.29 -9.16
CA GLU A 223 7.12 -17.91 -7.86
C GLU A 223 6.22 -19.14 -7.81
N VAL A 224 6.76 -20.25 -7.33
CA VAL A 224 6.05 -21.50 -7.11
C VAL A 224 5.77 -21.63 -5.62
N HIS A 225 4.50 -21.71 -5.24
CA HIS A 225 4.09 -21.82 -3.83
C HIS A 225 3.93 -23.28 -3.38
N LYS A 226 3.64 -24.20 -4.32
CA LYS A 226 3.62 -25.65 -4.07
C LYS A 226 4.43 -26.38 -5.14
N PRO A 227 5.08 -27.51 -4.82
CA PRO A 227 5.85 -28.27 -5.81
C PRO A 227 5.00 -28.65 -7.00
N GLY A 228 5.48 -28.41 -8.22
CA GLY A 228 4.69 -28.74 -9.43
C GLY A 228 5.43 -28.52 -10.73
N ILE A 229 4.75 -28.84 -11.83
CA ILE A 229 5.29 -28.73 -13.18
C ILE A 229 4.88 -27.41 -13.79
N VAL A 230 5.85 -26.59 -14.19
CA VAL A 230 5.64 -25.34 -14.92
C VAL A 230 6.03 -25.53 -16.38
N GLY A 231 5.20 -25.05 -17.30
CA GLY A 231 5.44 -25.01 -18.73
C GLY A 231 5.23 -23.61 -19.29
N LEU A 232 5.88 -23.28 -20.40
CA LEU A 232 5.74 -22.01 -21.09
C LEU A 232 5.48 -22.24 -22.56
N ASN A 233 4.38 -21.69 -23.08
CA ASN A 233 4.03 -21.70 -24.50
C ASN A 233 4.08 -20.26 -25.04
N ILE A 234 4.52 -20.12 -26.29
CA ILE A 234 4.57 -18.84 -27.01
C ILE A 234 3.69 -18.94 -28.26
N TYR A 235 2.88 -17.91 -28.48
CA TYR A 235 1.96 -17.80 -29.62
C TYR A 235 2.15 -16.48 -30.36
N ASP A 236 1.81 -16.43 -31.63
CA ASP A 236 1.62 -15.18 -32.35
C ASP A 236 0.21 -14.58 -32.06
N LEU A 237 -0.04 -13.37 -32.56
CA LEU A 237 -1.32 -12.69 -32.35
C LEU A 237 -2.52 -13.40 -33.02
N SER A 238 -2.28 -14.33 -33.93
CA SER A 238 -3.34 -15.16 -34.53
C SER A 238 -3.68 -16.39 -33.68
N GLY A 239 -2.96 -16.62 -32.59
CA GLY A 239 -3.12 -17.78 -31.72
C GLY A 239 -2.36 -19.02 -32.20
N ARG A 240 -1.53 -18.91 -33.23
CA ARG A 240 -0.68 -20.00 -33.69
C ARG A 240 0.48 -20.21 -32.73
N GLU A 241 0.68 -21.47 -32.29
CA GLU A 241 1.80 -21.85 -31.43
C GLU A 241 3.13 -21.67 -32.19
N ILE A 242 4.01 -20.84 -31.62
CA ILE A 242 5.36 -20.58 -32.12
C ILE A 242 6.35 -21.54 -31.46
N LYS A 243 6.27 -21.67 -30.15
CA LYS A 243 7.17 -22.54 -29.38
C LYS A 243 6.53 -23.02 -28.10
N LYS A 244 6.85 -24.26 -27.76
CA LYS A 244 6.55 -24.86 -26.48
C LYS A 244 7.88 -25.12 -25.76
N ILE A 245 8.07 -24.42 -24.64
CA ILE A 245 9.28 -24.61 -23.81
C ILE A 245 8.99 -25.69 -22.79
N THR A 246 9.95 -26.62 -22.65
CA THR A 246 9.79 -27.85 -21.90
C THR A 246 9.24 -27.62 -20.50
N LYS A 247 8.23 -28.41 -20.13
CA LYS A 247 7.72 -28.46 -18.75
C LYS A 247 8.82 -29.02 -17.83
N SER A 248 9.07 -28.28 -16.75
CA SER A 248 10.02 -28.69 -15.72
C SER A 248 9.34 -28.70 -14.35
N PHE A 249 9.80 -29.61 -13.48
CA PHE A 249 9.34 -29.66 -12.11
C PHE A 249 10.09 -28.64 -11.27
N TYR A 250 9.36 -27.86 -10.48
CA TYR A 250 9.89 -26.83 -9.59
C TYR A 250 9.45 -27.08 -8.15
N GLN A 251 10.37 -26.86 -7.22
CA GLN A 251 10.10 -26.76 -5.79
C GLN A 251 9.58 -25.36 -5.47
N PRO A 252 8.94 -25.14 -4.29
CA PRO A 252 8.55 -23.81 -3.85
C PRO A 252 9.73 -22.83 -3.86
N GLY A 253 9.46 -21.60 -4.31
CA GLY A 253 10.42 -20.52 -4.42
C GLY A 253 10.43 -19.83 -5.78
N LEU A 254 11.30 -18.83 -5.92
CA LEU A 254 11.47 -18.08 -7.16
C LEU A 254 12.18 -18.94 -8.22
N ALA A 255 11.60 -18.96 -9.41
CA ALA A 255 12.12 -19.70 -10.56
C ALA A 255 12.09 -18.82 -11.83
N LYS A 256 12.78 -19.31 -12.87
CA LYS A 256 12.93 -18.57 -14.11
C LYS A 256 12.91 -19.51 -15.32
N MET A 257 12.19 -19.10 -16.36
CA MET A 257 12.29 -19.64 -17.70
C MET A 257 12.71 -18.57 -18.69
N SER A 258 13.25 -18.96 -19.84
CA SER A 258 13.70 -18.00 -20.86
C SER A 258 13.28 -18.46 -22.25
N TRP A 259 13.00 -17.46 -23.13
CA TRP A 259 12.79 -17.66 -24.56
C TRP A 259 13.74 -16.79 -25.37
N PHE A 260 14.26 -17.32 -26.50
CA PHE A 260 15.30 -16.67 -27.30
C PHE A 260 14.81 -16.19 -28.67
N ALA A 261 13.53 -15.86 -28.80
CA ALA A 261 12.89 -15.40 -30.04
C ALA A 261 13.05 -16.40 -31.19
N ASP A 262 12.94 -17.68 -30.90
CA ASP A 262 13.03 -18.77 -31.86
C ASP A 262 11.73 -19.61 -31.92
N ASP A 263 11.47 -20.21 -33.09
CA ASP A 263 10.33 -21.13 -33.29
C ASP A 263 10.66 -22.57 -32.83
N LYS A 264 9.72 -23.48 -33.00
CA LYS A 264 9.88 -24.90 -32.67
C LYS A 264 11.00 -25.61 -33.44
N ASN A 265 11.45 -25.06 -34.57
CA ASN A 265 12.53 -25.59 -35.39
C ASN A 265 13.89 -24.91 -35.08
N GLY A 266 13.92 -23.95 -34.16
CA GLY A 266 15.09 -23.17 -33.82
C GLY A 266 15.37 -21.98 -34.75
N ASN A 267 14.46 -21.64 -35.65
CA ASN A 267 14.61 -20.46 -36.49
C ASN A 267 14.15 -19.21 -35.76
N ASN A 268 14.87 -18.09 -35.98
CA ASN A 268 14.49 -16.82 -35.40
C ASN A 268 13.11 -16.36 -35.90
N VAL A 269 12.29 -15.91 -34.99
CA VAL A 269 10.98 -15.33 -35.33
C VAL A 269 11.12 -13.87 -35.79
N VAL A 270 10.07 -13.31 -36.37
CA VAL A 270 10.06 -11.91 -36.84
C VAL A 270 9.84 -10.95 -35.68
N THR A 271 10.32 -9.71 -35.83
CA THR A 271 9.97 -8.63 -34.90
C THR A 271 8.47 -8.49 -34.79
N GLY A 272 7.96 -8.38 -33.57
CA GLY A 272 6.53 -8.27 -33.35
C GLY A 272 6.09 -8.55 -31.91
N THR A 273 4.79 -8.53 -31.71
CA THR A 273 4.15 -8.88 -30.43
C THR A 273 3.78 -10.36 -30.42
N TYR A 274 4.10 -11.01 -29.30
CA TYR A 274 3.80 -12.40 -29.03
C TYR A 274 2.98 -12.51 -27.75
N ILE A 275 2.22 -13.60 -27.62
CA ILE A 275 1.49 -13.96 -26.41
C ILE A 275 2.21 -15.12 -25.75
N TYR A 276 2.45 -15.04 -24.47
CA TYR A 276 2.91 -16.18 -23.68
C TYR A 276 1.79 -16.76 -22.83
N GLU A 277 1.87 -18.06 -22.60
CA GLU A 277 1.11 -18.79 -21.57
C GLU A 277 2.10 -19.48 -20.63
N LEU A 278 2.12 -19.07 -19.40
CA LEU A 278 2.81 -19.77 -18.32
C LEU A 278 1.79 -20.70 -17.64
N ILE A 279 2.06 -21.98 -17.62
CA ILE A 279 1.13 -23.03 -17.20
C ILE A 279 1.68 -23.75 -15.99
N TYR A 280 0.89 -23.81 -14.93
CA TYR A 280 1.16 -24.60 -13.74
C TYR A 280 -0.07 -25.46 -13.41
N ASN A 281 0.06 -26.78 -13.53
CA ASN A 281 -1.09 -27.70 -13.42
C ASN A 281 -2.27 -27.27 -14.34
N GLN A 282 -3.37 -26.79 -13.74
CA GLN A 282 -4.54 -26.27 -14.46
C GLN A 282 -4.59 -24.73 -14.50
N ASN A 283 -3.68 -24.05 -13.81
CA ASN A 283 -3.61 -22.61 -13.79
C ASN A 283 -2.81 -22.10 -14.99
N ILE A 284 -3.31 -21.08 -15.66
CA ILE A 284 -2.67 -20.46 -16.83
C ILE A 284 -2.59 -18.97 -16.62
N GLU A 285 -1.39 -18.43 -16.75
CA GLU A 285 -1.16 -16.99 -16.78
C GLU A 285 -0.69 -16.55 -18.16
N ARG A 286 -1.31 -15.48 -18.70
CA ARG A 286 -1.08 -14.98 -20.05
C ARG A 286 -0.67 -13.53 -20.05
N GLY A 287 0.18 -13.17 -21.00
CA GLY A 287 0.52 -11.78 -21.23
C GLY A 287 1.16 -11.54 -22.59
N LYS A 288 1.49 -10.27 -22.86
CA LYS A 288 2.09 -9.82 -24.12
C LYS A 288 3.58 -9.52 -23.93
N ILE A 289 4.36 -9.88 -24.91
CA ILE A 289 5.79 -9.57 -24.99
C ILE A 289 6.12 -9.03 -26.37
N VAL A 290 7.08 -8.11 -26.44
CA VAL A 290 7.46 -7.43 -27.68
C VAL A 290 8.91 -7.76 -28.02
N TYR A 291 9.11 -8.44 -29.14
CA TYR A 291 10.42 -8.71 -29.70
C TYR A 291 10.82 -7.61 -30.68
N LEU A 292 11.98 -7.01 -30.46
CA LEU A 292 12.61 -6.04 -31.36
C LEU A 292 13.97 -6.58 -31.78
N LYS A 293 14.20 -6.66 -33.12
CA LYS A 293 15.46 -7.14 -33.67
C LYS A 293 16.48 -6.03 -33.80
#